data_88df70ae21d79f0f84a381d654277e3b
#
_entry.id   88df70ae21d79f0f84a381d654277e3b
#
_cell.length_a   1.000
_cell.length_b   1.000
_cell.length_c   1.000
_cell.angle_alpha   90.00
_cell.angle_beta   90.00
_cell.angle_gamma   90.00
#
_symmetry.space_group_name_H-M   'P 1'
#
loop_
_entity.id
_entity.type
_entity.pdbx_description
1 polymer ?
#
loop_
_entity_poly.entity_id
_entity_poly.type
_entity_poly.pdbx_seq_one_letter_code
_entity_poly.pdbx_strand_id
1 'polypeptide(L)'
;MTVQECIQYVESHLEIRPATDNGAYTSGRTIKPAGCINHSVGCAQPSVDVFFNTMNKSSAGWGVNALLGDFHKGEGRIILALQWNGRPWGCGSGSKGSWNNTKVQWEICEPAGHTYAGGTMVGYDVAKNQGYFDRMWEMV
;
A
#
# COMPACT_ATOMS: atom_id res chain seq x y z
N MET A 1 20.24 7.62 -6.94
CA MET A 1 19.19 8.17 -7.86
C MET A 1 19.00 9.65 -7.59
N THR A 2 18.88 10.46 -8.63
CA THR A 2 18.40 11.84 -8.55
C THR A 2 16.88 11.84 -8.35
N VAL A 3 16.30 12.98 -7.93
CA VAL A 3 14.85 13.11 -7.80
C VAL A 3 14.13 12.80 -9.12
N GLN A 4 14.70 13.22 -10.25
CA GLN A 4 14.12 12.96 -11.58
C GLN A 4 14.13 11.46 -11.93
N GLU A 5 15.19 10.75 -11.61
CA GLU A 5 15.26 9.28 -11.81
C GLU A 5 14.25 8.56 -10.91
N CYS A 6 14.07 9.01 -9.67
CA CYS A 6 13.03 8.45 -8.79
C CYS A 6 11.62 8.67 -9.33
N ILE A 7 11.33 9.85 -9.87
CA ILE A 7 10.03 10.15 -10.49
C ILE A 7 9.79 9.24 -11.69
N GLN A 8 10.76 9.12 -12.59
CA GLN A 8 10.66 8.25 -13.78
C GLN A 8 10.48 6.77 -13.39
N TYR A 9 11.19 6.32 -12.34
CA TYR A 9 11.04 4.96 -11.83
C TYR A 9 9.62 4.71 -11.32
N VAL A 10 9.10 5.59 -10.47
CA VAL A 10 7.73 5.47 -9.95
C VAL A 10 6.71 5.50 -11.08
N GLU A 11 6.83 6.43 -12.03
CA GLU A 11 5.90 6.55 -13.16
C GLU A 11 5.90 5.30 -14.06
N SER A 12 7.06 4.66 -14.25
CA SER A 12 7.16 3.42 -15.05
C SER A 12 6.50 2.20 -14.40
N HIS A 13 6.30 2.22 -13.07
CA HIS A 13 5.67 1.13 -12.30
C HIS A 13 4.25 1.46 -11.85
N LEU A 14 3.78 2.69 -12.10
CA LEU A 14 2.51 3.21 -11.61
C LEU A 14 1.35 2.84 -12.55
N GLU A 15 0.37 2.14 -12.01
CA GLU A 15 -0.93 1.94 -12.63
C GLU A 15 -1.98 2.79 -11.90
N ILE A 16 -2.71 3.63 -12.62
CA ILE A 16 -3.85 4.37 -12.06
C ILE A 16 -5.09 3.48 -12.16
N ARG A 17 -5.56 2.99 -11.02
CA ARG A 17 -6.73 2.11 -10.91
C ARG A 17 -7.62 2.58 -9.76
N PRO A 18 -8.59 3.47 -10.01
CA PRO A 18 -9.47 4.00 -8.96
C PRO A 18 -10.26 2.91 -8.25
N ALA A 19 -10.28 2.96 -6.92
CA ALA A 19 -11.03 2.03 -6.07
C ALA A 19 -12.49 2.48 -5.95
N THR A 20 -13.24 2.45 -7.06
CA THR A 20 -14.57 3.05 -7.21
C THR A 20 -15.63 2.51 -6.27
N ASP A 21 -15.48 1.29 -5.77
CA ASP A 21 -16.42 0.66 -4.83
C ASP A 21 -16.01 0.85 -3.36
N ASN A 22 -14.83 1.45 -3.11
CA ASN A 22 -14.30 1.66 -1.77
C ASN A 22 -14.88 2.92 -1.12
N GLY A 23 -15.24 2.86 0.17
CA GLY A 23 -15.83 3.98 0.91
C GLY A 23 -14.89 5.20 1.02
N ALA A 24 -13.57 5.01 1.13
CA ALA A 24 -12.63 6.11 1.16
C ALA A 24 -12.62 6.88 -0.18
N TYR A 25 -12.67 6.16 -1.30
CA TYR A 25 -12.77 6.74 -2.64
C TYR A 25 -14.11 7.47 -2.83
N THR A 26 -15.23 6.78 -2.59
CA THR A 26 -16.58 7.32 -2.84
C THR A 26 -16.95 8.47 -1.92
N SER A 27 -16.27 8.63 -0.77
CA SER A 27 -16.46 9.78 0.12
C SER A 27 -16.10 11.12 -0.52
N GLY A 28 -15.26 11.11 -1.55
CA GLY A 28 -14.77 12.31 -2.25
C GLY A 28 -13.96 13.27 -1.37
N ARG A 29 -13.63 12.87 -0.13
CA ARG A 29 -12.89 13.75 0.80
C ARG A 29 -11.44 13.87 0.40
N THR A 30 -10.90 15.08 0.51
CA THR A 30 -9.50 15.39 0.22
C THR A 30 -8.74 15.87 1.45
N ILE A 31 -7.42 15.81 1.36
CA ILE A 31 -6.48 16.30 2.38
C ILE A 31 -5.43 17.20 1.72
N LYS A 32 -4.74 17.98 2.55
CA LYS A 32 -3.46 18.59 2.18
C LYS A 32 -2.35 17.70 2.74
N PRO A 33 -1.65 16.93 1.88
CA PRO A 33 -0.62 16.02 2.34
C PRO A 33 0.50 16.72 3.11
N ALA A 34 0.86 16.16 4.25
CA ALA A 34 1.96 16.65 5.11
C ALA A 34 2.87 15.49 5.56
N GLY A 35 3.06 14.50 4.69
CA GLY A 35 3.90 13.33 4.85
C GLY A 35 3.17 12.04 4.45
N CYS A 36 3.82 10.92 4.69
CA CYS A 36 3.35 9.60 4.29
C CYS A 36 3.41 8.60 5.45
N ILE A 37 2.71 7.48 5.27
CA ILE A 37 2.77 6.31 6.17
C ILE A 37 2.85 5.07 5.30
N ASN A 38 3.83 4.23 5.61
CA ASN A 38 3.94 2.88 5.08
C ASN A 38 3.19 1.93 6.01
N HIS A 39 2.29 1.15 5.44
CA HIS A 39 1.66 0.02 6.09
C HIS A 39 2.16 -1.27 5.45
N SER A 40 2.13 -2.34 6.20
CA SER A 40 2.29 -3.70 5.70
C SER A 40 0.95 -4.41 5.77
N VAL A 41 0.63 -5.19 4.74
CA VAL A 41 -0.68 -5.85 4.62
C VAL A 41 -1.00 -6.85 5.76
N GLY A 42 -0.02 -7.23 6.57
CA GLY A 42 -0.19 -8.13 7.73
C GLY A 42 -0.62 -9.54 7.37
N CYS A 43 -0.37 -9.98 6.15
CA CYS A 43 -0.65 -11.33 5.67
C CYS A 43 0.25 -11.72 4.51
N ALA A 44 0.46 -13.02 4.31
CA ALA A 44 1.28 -13.56 3.22
C ALA A 44 0.61 -13.39 1.85
N GLN A 45 0.49 -12.16 1.38
CA GLN A 45 -0.14 -11.81 0.12
C GLN A 45 0.78 -10.97 -0.76
N PRO A 46 1.49 -11.58 -1.74
CA PRO A 46 2.41 -10.86 -2.61
C PRO A 46 1.74 -10.14 -3.79
N SER A 47 0.50 -10.49 -4.13
CA SER A 47 -0.19 -9.96 -5.30
C SER A 47 -0.93 -8.66 -4.99
N VAL A 48 -0.52 -7.59 -5.65
CA VAL A 48 -1.17 -6.28 -5.54
C VAL A 48 -2.60 -6.30 -6.10
N ASP A 49 -2.89 -7.10 -7.13
CA ASP A 49 -4.23 -7.23 -7.69
C ASP A 49 -5.20 -7.88 -6.71
N VAL A 50 -4.78 -8.95 -6.02
CA VAL A 50 -5.61 -9.62 -5.01
C VAL A 50 -5.90 -8.66 -3.87
N PHE A 51 -4.90 -7.90 -3.43
CA PHE A 51 -5.06 -6.96 -2.34
C PHE A 51 -5.94 -5.76 -2.74
N PHE A 52 -5.77 -5.24 -3.96
CA PHE A 52 -6.66 -4.23 -4.53
C PHE A 52 -8.12 -4.68 -4.52
N ASN A 53 -8.40 -5.89 -5.02
CA ASN A 53 -9.76 -6.45 -5.04
C ASN A 53 -10.35 -6.67 -3.64
N THR A 54 -9.50 -6.87 -2.64
CA THR A 54 -9.93 -6.95 -1.24
C THR A 54 -10.31 -5.58 -0.69
N MET A 55 -9.56 -4.54 -1.06
CA MET A 55 -9.81 -3.15 -0.65
C MET A 55 -10.99 -2.53 -1.42
N ASN A 56 -11.10 -2.79 -2.75
CA ASN A 56 -12.12 -2.19 -3.61
C ASN A 56 -13.50 -2.85 -3.41
N LYS A 57 -14.05 -2.71 -2.22
CA LYS A 57 -15.38 -3.19 -1.84
C LYS A 57 -16.06 -2.16 -0.97
N SER A 58 -17.38 -2.00 -1.12
CA SER A 58 -18.18 -1.12 -0.27
C SER A 58 -18.16 -1.52 1.20
N SER A 59 -17.93 -2.81 1.49
CA SER A 59 -17.81 -3.36 2.85
C SER A 59 -16.41 -3.21 3.44
N ALA A 60 -15.40 -2.79 2.68
CA ALA A 60 -14.08 -2.55 3.22
C ALA A 60 -14.11 -1.30 4.09
N GLY A 61 -13.87 -1.46 5.37
CA GLY A 61 -13.81 -0.37 6.35
C GLY A 61 -12.48 0.39 6.33
N TRP A 62 -11.64 0.17 5.33
CA TRP A 62 -10.31 0.76 5.18
C TRP A 62 -10.03 1.08 3.70
N GLY A 63 -9.04 1.94 3.45
CA GLY A 63 -8.58 2.26 2.11
C GLY A 63 -7.35 3.17 2.16
N VAL A 64 -6.43 2.97 1.24
CA VAL A 64 -5.17 3.71 1.14
C VAL A 64 -5.01 4.34 -0.24
N ASN A 65 -4.07 5.28 -0.38
CA ASN A 65 -3.84 5.95 -1.66
C ASN A 65 -3.20 5.00 -2.67
N ALA A 66 -2.23 4.20 -2.25
CA ALA A 66 -1.55 3.28 -3.16
C ALA A 66 -1.32 1.90 -2.55
N LEU A 67 -1.14 0.91 -3.41
CA LEU A 67 -0.77 -0.46 -3.09
C LEU A 67 0.51 -0.80 -3.84
N LEU A 68 1.48 -1.39 -3.16
CA LEU A 68 2.76 -1.81 -3.72
C LEU A 68 2.88 -3.33 -3.59
N GLY A 69 3.24 -4.02 -4.67
CA GLY A 69 3.36 -5.48 -4.62
C GLY A 69 3.89 -6.10 -5.89
N ASP A 70 3.67 -7.41 -6.04
CA ASP A 70 4.14 -8.23 -7.17
C ASP A 70 5.69 -8.34 -7.27
N PHE A 71 6.44 -8.00 -6.21
CA PHE A 71 7.90 -8.10 -6.18
C PHE A 71 8.44 -9.53 -6.39
N HIS A 72 7.59 -10.54 -6.28
CA HIS A 72 7.92 -11.93 -6.61
C HIS A 72 7.96 -12.22 -8.13
N LYS A 73 7.40 -11.32 -8.95
CA LYS A 73 7.36 -11.44 -10.42
C LYS A 73 8.38 -10.57 -11.13
N GLY A 74 9.08 -9.68 -10.41
CA GLY A 74 10.03 -8.73 -10.97
C GLY A 74 10.19 -7.50 -10.08
N GLU A 75 10.33 -6.32 -10.68
CA GLU A 75 10.58 -5.05 -9.99
C GLU A 75 9.39 -4.58 -9.13
N GLY A 76 8.21 -5.17 -9.32
CA GLY A 76 7.01 -4.82 -8.59
C GLY A 76 6.11 -3.86 -9.37
N ARG A 77 4.97 -3.52 -8.77
CA ARG A 77 3.96 -2.61 -9.32
C ARG A 77 3.38 -1.72 -8.23
N ILE A 78 2.98 -0.52 -8.63
CA ILE A 78 2.24 0.42 -7.79
C ILE A 78 0.84 0.59 -8.39
N ILE A 79 -0.21 0.35 -7.61
CA ILE A 79 -1.58 0.71 -7.98
C ILE A 79 -1.98 1.97 -7.20
N LEU A 80 -2.20 3.07 -7.90
CA LEU A 80 -2.80 4.27 -7.31
C LEU A 80 -4.31 4.10 -7.28
N ALA A 81 -4.84 3.83 -6.10
CA ALA A 81 -6.24 3.51 -5.86
C ALA A 81 -7.09 4.74 -5.44
N LEU A 82 -6.50 5.66 -4.68
CA LEU A 82 -7.02 6.99 -4.41
C LEU A 82 -6.02 8.03 -4.93
N GLN A 83 -6.50 9.18 -5.37
CA GLN A 83 -5.63 10.31 -5.70
C GLN A 83 -4.70 10.65 -4.51
N TRP A 84 -3.52 11.18 -4.78
CA TRP A 84 -2.54 11.51 -3.72
C TRP A 84 -3.07 12.49 -2.67
N ASN A 85 -4.02 13.33 -3.03
CA ASN A 85 -4.75 14.19 -2.10
C ASN A 85 -6.08 13.61 -1.62
N GLY A 86 -6.46 12.41 -2.05
CA GLY A 86 -7.62 11.70 -1.52
C GLY A 86 -7.41 11.31 -0.06
N ARG A 87 -8.43 11.48 0.78
CA ARG A 87 -8.34 11.14 2.20
C ARG A 87 -8.39 9.61 2.40
N PRO A 88 -7.31 8.97 2.83
CA PRO A 88 -7.32 7.52 3.09
C PRO A 88 -8.07 7.18 4.39
N TRP A 89 -8.35 5.90 4.59
CA TRP A 89 -8.93 5.31 5.80
C TRP A 89 -8.06 4.19 6.37
N GLY A 90 -6.73 4.30 6.27
CA GLY A 90 -5.79 3.28 6.74
C GLY A 90 -5.42 3.39 8.22
N CYS A 91 -5.72 4.52 8.89
CA CYS A 91 -5.37 4.74 10.29
C CYS A 91 -6.60 4.94 11.16
N GLY A 92 -6.55 4.41 12.38
CA GLY A 92 -7.49 4.77 13.43
C GLY A 92 -7.33 6.22 13.90
N SER A 93 -8.23 6.65 14.78
CA SER A 93 -8.14 7.96 15.44
C SER A 93 -7.54 7.81 16.84
N GLY A 94 -6.58 8.67 17.14
CA GLY A 94 -6.02 8.82 18.49
C GLY A 94 -6.48 10.14 19.14
N SER A 95 -5.95 10.44 20.33
CA SER A 95 -6.26 11.67 21.09
C SER A 95 -5.91 12.97 20.34
N LYS A 96 -4.99 12.89 19.37
CA LYS A 96 -4.58 14.01 18.51
C LYS A 96 -5.24 14.00 17.12
N GLY A 97 -6.31 13.21 16.95
CA GLY A 97 -6.99 13.01 15.67
C GLY A 97 -6.45 11.83 14.88
N SER A 98 -6.80 11.75 13.60
CA SER A 98 -6.37 10.67 12.69
C SER A 98 -5.38 11.19 11.67
N TRP A 99 -4.33 10.43 11.42
CA TRP A 99 -3.38 10.69 10.34
C TRP A 99 -4.00 10.58 8.94
N ASN A 100 -5.18 9.96 8.81
CA ASN A 100 -5.97 10.03 7.60
C ASN A 100 -6.25 11.45 7.11
N ASN A 101 -6.16 12.44 7.98
CA ASN A 101 -6.44 13.85 7.65
C ASN A 101 -5.24 14.60 7.07
N THR A 102 -4.03 14.03 7.13
CA THR A 102 -2.80 14.74 6.77
C THR A 102 -1.75 13.88 6.07
N LYS A 103 -1.92 12.57 6.01
CA LYS A 103 -0.89 11.67 5.47
C LYS A 103 -1.40 10.91 4.26
N VAL A 104 -0.57 10.86 3.22
CA VAL A 104 -0.68 9.87 2.15
C VAL A 104 -0.32 8.52 2.73
N GLN A 105 -1.04 7.47 2.32
CA GLN A 105 -0.85 6.14 2.89
C GLN A 105 -0.77 5.09 1.78
N TRP A 106 0.09 4.11 1.96
CA TRP A 106 0.14 2.95 1.10
C TRP A 106 0.37 1.67 1.87
N GLU A 107 -0.12 0.58 1.30
CA GLU A 107 0.08 -0.77 1.80
C GLU A 107 1.12 -1.48 0.95
N ILE A 108 2.05 -2.14 1.60
CA ILE A 108 3.09 -2.95 0.96
C ILE A 108 2.71 -4.41 1.11
N CYS A 109 2.51 -5.09 -0.03
CA CYS A 109 2.26 -6.53 -0.07
C CYS A 109 3.46 -7.30 0.48
N GLU A 110 3.19 -8.43 1.13
CA GLU A 110 4.19 -9.27 1.74
C GLU A 110 4.42 -10.57 0.96
N PRO A 111 5.64 -11.14 0.95
CA PRO A 111 5.92 -12.36 0.22
C PRO A 111 5.10 -13.54 0.74
N ALA A 112 4.91 -14.54 -0.13
CA ALA A 112 4.28 -15.78 0.25
C ALA A 112 5.15 -16.55 1.27
N GLY A 113 4.51 -17.40 2.08
CA GLY A 113 5.22 -18.26 3.02
C GLY A 113 5.46 -17.66 4.41
N HIS A 114 5.01 -16.44 4.67
CA HIS A 114 4.91 -15.93 6.03
C HIS A 114 3.79 -16.62 6.80
N THR A 115 3.98 -16.77 8.10
CA THR A 115 2.95 -17.29 9.00
C THR A 115 2.57 -16.23 10.00
N TYR A 116 1.28 -16.00 10.16
CA TYR A 116 0.71 -15.06 11.13
C TYR A 116 -0.13 -15.80 12.16
N ALA A 117 -0.04 -15.38 13.42
CA ALA A 117 -0.92 -15.80 14.50
C ALA A 117 -1.38 -14.56 15.27
N GLY A 118 -2.69 -14.32 15.36
CA GLY A 118 -3.27 -13.16 16.05
C GLY A 118 -2.76 -11.81 15.54
N GLY A 119 -2.50 -11.68 14.22
CA GLY A 119 -1.96 -10.47 13.62
C GLY A 119 -0.45 -10.26 13.81
N THR A 120 0.23 -11.19 14.46
CA THR A 120 1.69 -11.16 14.64
C THR A 120 2.36 -12.15 13.70
N MET A 121 3.42 -11.72 13.02
CA MET A 121 4.26 -12.61 12.22
C MET A 121 5.03 -13.56 13.14
N VAL A 122 4.78 -14.86 13.03
CA VAL A 122 5.40 -15.91 13.86
C VAL A 122 6.34 -16.82 13.08
N GLY A 123 6.39 -16.73 11.76
CA GLY A 123 7.30 -17.50 10.90
C GLY A 123 7.70 -16.70 9.68
N TYR A 124 9.03 -16.65 9.44
CA TYR A 124 9.62 -15.87 8.38
C TYR A 124 10.96 -16.45 7.93
N ASP A 125 11.10 -16.69 6.63
CA ASP A 125 12.35 -17.13 6.02
C ASP A 125 13.01 -15.95 5.29
N VAL A 126 13.94 -15.28 5.96
CA VAL A 126 14.67 -14.11 5.44
C VAL A 126 15.43 -14.48 4.15
N ALA A 127 16.20 -15.57 4.19
CA ALA A 127 17.06 -15.95 3.07
C ALA A 127 16.25 -16.24 1.80
N LYS A 128 15.12 -16.95 1.95
CA LYS A 128 14.22 -17.27 0.84
C LYS A 128 13.57 -16.03 0.22
N ASN A 129 13.34 -14.99 1.02
CA ASN A 129 12.62 -13.80 0.60
C ASN A 129 13.53 -12.57 0.37
N GLN A 130 14.85 -12.71 0.48
CA GLN A 130 15.78 -11.59 0.33
C GLN A 130 15.55 -10.80 -0.98
N GLY A 131 15.49 -11.47 -2.12
CA GLY A 131 15.27 -10.81 -3.40
C GLY A 131 13.90 -10.12 -3.54
N TYR A 132 12.89 -10.54 -2.76
CA TYR A 132 11.62 -9.81 -2.67
C TYR A 132 11.82 -8.46 -1.96
N PHE A 133 12.53 -8.47 -0.84
CA PHE A 133 12.76 -7.26 -0.05
C PHE A 133 13.72 -6.29 -0.72
N ASP A 134 14.72 -6.80 -1.43
CA ASP A 134 15.64 -5.94 -2.19
C ASP A 134 14.87 -5.10 -3.21
N ARG A 135 14.01 -5.72 -4.01
CA ARG A 135 13.16 -5.01 -4.98
C ARG A 135 12.12 -4.09 -4.31
N MET A 136 11.56 -4.52 -3.19
CA MET A 136 10.65 -3.67 -2.41
C MET A 136 11.35 -2.38 -1.94
N TRP A 137 12.58 -2.48 -1.45
CA TRP A 137 13.35 -1.33 -1.00
C TRP A 137 13.72 -0.35 -2.11
N GLU A 138 13.90 -0.83 -3.33
CA GLU A 138 14.13 0.04 -4.49
C GLU A 138 12.91 0.90 -4.83
N MET A 139 11.70 0.41 -4.51
CA MET A 139 10.43 1.10 -4.81
C MET A 139 9.95 2.02 -3.70
N VAL A 140 10.26 1.75 -2.44
CA VAL A 140 9.80 2.49 -1.25
C VAL A 140 10.77 3.61 -0.87
#